data_f36c5e97ae1bbaefac2cbae69aa6b6ca
#
_entry.id   f36c5e97ae1bbaefac2cbae69aa6b6ca
#
_cell.length_a   1.000
_cell.length_b   1.000
_cell.length_c   1.000
_cell.angle_alpha   90.00
_cell.angle_beta   90.00
_cell.angle_gamma   90.00
#
_symmetry.space_group_name_H-M   'P 1'
#
loop_
_entity.id
_entity.type
_entity.pdbx_description
1 polymer ?
#
loop_
_entity_poly.entity_id
_entity_poly.type
_entity_poly.pdbx_seq_one_letter_code
_entity_poly.pdbx_strand_id
1 'polypeptide(L)'
;MRALAIACVAAALLERATVATAGQSAPGPDEFAARLAALALLQSLNAELLSHDSATATLERWCANHRLAEPAQIVAERLREEKPASAEVRAALEVRPDDPLGYRRVRLKCGDHVLSEADHWYVPGRLRPEMNLTLETSDTPFGKAIAELHFRRRTLSARLLWSPLPDGWEMSATPPETEAGALAIPPYVLEHRAVLSLPGGEPISEVVETYTGEVLAFPSPVAR
;
A
#
# COMPACT_ATOMS: atom_id res chain seq x y z
N MET A 1 80.01 19.07 47.96
CA MET A 1 79.36 19.44 46.68
C MET A 1 78.04 18.68 46.62
N ARG A 2 76.93 19.41 46.80
CA ARG A 2 75.59 18.84 46.88
C ARG A 2 74.94 19.05 45.54
N ALA A 3 74.50 17.94 44.84
CA ALA A 3 73.75 17.99 43.60
C ALA A 3 72.24 18.03 43.97
N LEU A 4 71.59 19.05 43.43
CA LEU A 4 70.16 19.28 43.61
C LEU A 4 69.41 18.55 42.44
N ALA A 5 68.54 17.59 42.75
CA ALA A 5 67.68 16.92 41.78
C ALA A 5 66.38 17.70 41.68
N ILE A 6 66.06 18.20 40.49
CA ILE A 6 64.80 18.84 40.17
C ILE A 6 63.83 17.75 39.63
N ALA A 7 62.74 17.48 40.37
CA ALA A 7 61.67 16.62 39.91
C ALA A 7 60.67 17.44 39.12
N CYS A 8 60.51 17.14 37.82
CA CYS A 8 59.44 17.65 36.99
C CYS A 8 58.14 16.78 37.20
N VAL A 9 57.16 17.40 37.79
CA VAL A 9 55.80 16.79 37.85
C VAL A 9 55.06 17.19 36.57
N ALA A 10 54.86 16.22 35.69
CA ALA A 10 53.99 16.38 34.53
C ALA A 10 52.52 16.15 34.95
N ALA A 11 51.73 17.21 34.99
CA ALA A 11 50.29 17.14 35.17
C ALA A 11 49.63 16.74 33.83
N ALA A 12 49.12 15.51 33.72
CA ALA A 12 48.31 15.06 32.61
C ALA A 12 46.88 15.59 32.78
N LEU A 13 46.50 16.56 31.96
CA LEU A 13 45.12 17.02 31.81
C LEU A 13 44.35 15.97 31.01
N LEU A 14 43.47 15.17 31.65
CA LEU A 14 42.48 14.36 30.99
C LEU A 14 41.36 15.27 30.50
N GLU A 15 41.35 15.64 29.25
CA GLU A 15 40.17 16.19 28.58
C GLU A 15 39.11 15.11 28.48
N ARG A 16 38.05 15.23 29.27
CA ARG A 16 36.83 14.44 29.09
C ARG A 16 36.08 14.99 27.89
N ALA A 17 36.17 14.31 26.74
CA ALA A 17 35.28 14.52 25.61
C ALA A 17 33.87 14.13 26.05
N THR A 18 33.04 15.12 26.34
CA THR A 18 31.60 14.93 26.45
C THR A 18 31.06 14.65 25.05
N VAL A 19 30.76 13.39 24.77
CA VAL A 19 29.97 13.01 23.60
C VAL A 19 28.58 13.59 23.83
N ALA A 20 28.25 14.69 23.17
CA ALA A 20 26.93 15.23 23.06
C ALA A 20 26.09 14.19 22.30
N THR A 21 25.28 13.38 22.98
CA THR A 21 24.17 12.66 22.38
C THR A 21 23.28 13.74 21.75
N ALA A 22 23.24 13.77 20.42
CA ALA A 22 22.26 14.57 19.69
C ALA A 22 20.89 14.05 20.13
N GLY A 23 20.26 14.77 21.05
CA GLY A 23 18.89 14.50 21.48
C GLY A 23 18.00 14.62 20.22
N GLN A 24 17.37 13.53 19.84
CA GLN A 24 16.30 13.58 18.85
C GLN A 24 15.23 14.48 19.45
N SER A 25 15.06 15.66 18.86
CA SER A 25 13.98 16.56 19.23
C SER A 25 12.66 15.88 18.95
N ALA A 26 11.72 15.93 19.89
CA ALA A 26 10.35 15.48 19.63
C ALA A 26 9.83 16.19 18.38
N PRO A 27 9.06 15.49 17.50
CA PRO A 27 8.54 16.07 16.26
C PRO A 27 7.77 17.34 16.57
N GLY A 28 7.91 18.36 15.74
CA GLY A 28 7.10 19.55 15.84
C GLY A 28 5.62 19.20 15.65
N PRO A 29 4.70 20.00 16.19
CA PRO A 29 3.26 19.78 16.06
C PRO A 29 2.82 19.62 14.58
N ASP A 30 3.48 20.25 13.65
CA ASP A 30 3.20 20.17 12.22
C ASP A 30 3.61 18.81 11.62
N GLU A 31 4.71 18.21 12.08
CA GLU A 31 5.15 16.87 11.64
C GLU A 31 4.20 15.77 12.11
N PHE A 32 3.77 15.83 13.37
CA PHE A 32 2.77 14.90 13.90
C PHE A 32 1.44 15.02 13.16
N ALA A 33 0.96 16.26 12.92
CA ALA A 33 -0.27 16.50 12.18
C ALA A 33 -0.19 15.98 10.74
N ALA A 34 0.95 16.13 10.05
CA ALA A 34 1.15 15.59 8.72
C ALA A 34 1.08 14.05 8.69
N ARG A 35 1.68 13.38 9.69
CA ARG A 35 1.63 11.91 9.83
C ARG A 35 0.22 11.43 10.15
N LEU A 36 -0.49 12.12 11.04
CA LEU A 36 -1.88 11.82 11.36
C LEU A 36 -2.79 11.98 10.14
N ALA A 37 -2.60 13.04 9.35
CA ALA A 37 -3.35 13.26 8.11
C ALA A 37 -3.09 12.14 7.09
N ALA A 38 -1.84 11.72 6.91
CA ALA A 38 -1.49 10.61 6.02
C ALA A 38 -2.11 9.29 6.48
N LEU A 39 -2.09 9.01 7.79
CA LEU A 39 -2.76 7.83 8.36
C LEU A 39 -4.28 7.90 8.12
N ALA A 40 -4.91 9.04 8.38
CA ALA A 40 -6.35 9.22 8.17
C ALA A 40 -6.74 9.00 6.70
N LEU A 41 -5.98 9.55 5.75
CA LEU A 41 -6.21 9.36 4.31
C LEU A 41 -6.05 7.89 3.90
N LEU A 42 -4.99 7.23 4.37
CA LEU A 42 -4.75 5.82 4.08
C LEU A 42 -5.86 4.93 4.63
N GLN A 43 -6.31 5.18 5.86
CA GLN A 43 -7.42 4.44 6.46
C GLN A 43 -8.76 4.75 5.80
N SER A 44 -8.98 5.96 5.30
CA SER A 44 -10.16 6.31 4.50
C SER A 44 -10.21 5.51 3.20
N LEU A 45 -9.08 5.43 2.47
CA LEU A 45 -8.99 4.59 1.28
C LEU A 45 -9.23 3.11 1.62
N ASN A 46 -8.60 2.61 2.69
CA ASN A 46 -8.77 1.24 3.16
C ASN A 46 -10.26 0.93 3.46
N ALA A 47 -10.93 1.82 4.18
CA ALA A 47 -12.35 1.68 4.49
C ALA A 47 -13.24 1.67 3.23
N GLU A 48 -12.96 2.55 2.27
CA GLU A 48 -13.69 2.55 0.99
C GLU A 48 -13.48 1.27 0.18
N LEU A 49 -12.24 0.75 0.12
CA LEU A 49 -11.93 -0.51 -0.55
C LEU A 49 -12.62 -1.71 0.12
N LEU A 50 -12.76 -1.70 1.45
CA LEU A 50 -13.43 -2.75 2.20
C LEU A 50 -14.97 -2.68 2.09
N SER A 51 -15.52 -1.50 1.82
CA SER A 51 -16.98 -1.27 1.78
C SER A 51 -17.58 -1.48 0.39
N HIS A 52 -16.77 -1.67 -0.65
CA HIS A 52 -17.24 -1.75 -2.04
C HIS A 52 -16.73 -3.01 -2.74
N ASP A 53 -17.56 -3.57 -3.62
CA ASP A 53 -17.21 -4.79 -4.36
C ASP A 53 -16.14 -4.55 -5.44
N SER A 54 -16.03 -3.34 -5.99
CA SER A 54 -15.09 -3.00 -7.07
C SER A 54 -13.98 -2.06 -6.60
N ALA A 55 -12.77 -2.60 -6.41
CA ALA A 55 -11.58 -1.80 -6.15
C ALA A 55 -11.27 -0.82 -7.29
N THR A 56 -11.48 -1.21 -8.55
CA THR A 56 -11.31 -0.32 -9.71
C THR A 56 -12.20 0.91 -9.61
N ALA A 57 -13.50 0.73 -9.33
CA ALA A 57 -14.43 1.85 -9.19
C ALA A 57 -14.08 2.74 -7.97
N THR A 58 -13.61 2.13 -6.89
CA THR A 58 -13.12 2.87 -5.71
C THR A 58 -11.91 3.72 -6.05
N LEU A 59 -10.93 3.16 -6.76
CA LEU A 59 -9.74 3.91 -7.20
C LEU A 59 -10.09 5.03 -8.20
N GLU A 60 -11.10 4.85 -9.06
CA GLU A 60 -11.56 5.93 -9.94
C GLU A 60 -12.16 7.10 -9.15
N ARG A 61 -13.03 6.79 -8.16
CA ARG A 61 -13.56 7.83 -7.27
C ARG A 61 -12.45 8.51 -6.46
N TRP A 62 -11.50 7.73 -5.96
CA TRP A 62 -10.35 8.25 -5.23
C TRP A 62 -9.51 9.20 -6.09
N CYS A 63 -9.19 8.79 -7.32
CA CYS A 63 -8.48 9.61 -8.29
C CYS A 63 -9.21 10.92 -8.58
N ALA A 64 -10.53 10.87 -8.83
CA ALA A 64 -11.36 12.05 -9.10
C ALA A 64 -11.42 13.00 -7.90
N ASN A 65 -11.69 12.47 -6.70
CA ASN A 65 -11.84 13.25 -5.47
C ASN A 65 -10.56 13.99 -5.10
N HIS A 66 -9.41 13.36 -5.34
CA HIS A 66 -8.08 13.93 -5.04
C HIS A 66 -7.40 14.59 -6.24
N ARG A 67 -8.06 14.60 -7.42
CA ARG A 67 -7.57 15.24 -8.64
C ARG A 67 -6.19 14.75 -9.07
N LEU A 68 -5.96 13.45 -8.96
CA LEU A 68 -4.68 12.84 -9.34
C LEU A 68 -4.45 12.91 -10.84
N ALA A 69 -5.51 12.78 -11.66
CA ALA A 69 -5.45 12.94 -13.10
C ALA A 69 -6.79 13.42 -13.68
N GLU A 70 -6.74 13.98 -14.89
CA GLU A 70 -7.91 14.36 -15.70
C GLU A 70 -7.73 13.79 -17.13
N PRO A 71 -8.61 12.89 -17.61
CA PRO A 71 -9.77 12.34 -16.90
C PRO A 71 -9.37 11.35 -15.79
N ALA A 72 -10.19 11.29 -14.74
CA ALA A 72 -10.00 10.35 -13.63
C ALA A 72 -10.49 8.95 -14.01
N GLN A 73 -9.76 8.30 -14.89
CA GLN A 73 -10.07 6.96 -15.41
C GLN A 73 -8.99 5.96 -15.04
N ILE A 74 -9.40 4.78 -14.53
CA ILE A 74 -8.46 3.69 -14.27
C ILE A 74 -8.30 2.83 -15.52
N VAL A 75 -7.03 2.63 -15.91
CA VAL A 75 -6.59 1.69 -16.95
C VAL A 75 -5.70 0.62 -16.33
N ALA A 76 -5.67 -0.57 -16.95
CA ALA A 76 -4.87 -1.70 -16.48
C ALA A 76 -3.68 -1.92 -17.44
N GLU A 77 -2.52 -1.37 -17.10
CA GLU A 77 -1.27 -1.72 -17.80
C GLU A 77 -0.91 -3.17 -17.48
N ARG A 78 -0.93 -4.04 -18.49
CA ARG A 78 -0.61 -5.47 -18.33
C ARG A 78 0.89 -5.70 -18.28
N LEU A 79 1.34 -6.46 -17.29
CA LEU A 79 2.71 -6.96 -17.20
C LEU A 79 2.75 -8.38 -17.78
N ARG A 80 3.78 -8.67 -18.59
CA ARG A 80 3.99 -9.99 -19.20
C ARG A 80 4.72 -10.89 -18.19
N GLU A 81 4.02 -11.26 -17.16
CA GLU A 81 4.53 -12.16 -16.13
C GLU A 81 3.55 -13.33 -16.00
N GLU A 82 4.07 -14.48 -15.63
CA GLU A 82 3.29 -15.67 -15.32
C GLU A 82 3.56 -16.06 -13.87
N LYS A 83 2.50 -16.37 -13.14
CA LYS A 83 2.58 -16.83 -11.76
C LYS A 83 1.60 -17.97 -11.56
N PRO A 84 2.10 -19.20 -11.36
CA PRO A 84 1.23 -20.33 -11.09
C PRO A 84 0.35 -20.10 -9.86
N ALA A 85 -0.88 -20.56 -9.92
CA ALA A 85 -1.78 -20.53 -8.77
C ALA A 85 -1.28 -21.47 -7.68
N SER A 86 -1.13 -20.99 -6.46
CA SER A 86 -0.83 -21.81 -5.29
C SER A 86 -2.00 -22.72 -4.92
N ALA A 87 -1.76 -23.72 -4.07
CA ALA A 87 -2.83 -24.56 -3.53
C ALA A 87 -3.89 -23.73 -2.79
N GLU A 88 -3.49 -22.65 -2.11
CA GLU A 88 -4.40 -21.75 -1.41
C GLU A 88 -5.30 -20.98 -2.37
N VAL A 89 -4.73 -20.46 -3.48
CA VAL A 89 -5.51 -19.79 -4.54
C VAL A 89 -6.53 -20.77 -5.13
N ARG A 90 -6.12 -22.00 -5.44
CA ARG A 90 -7.01 -23.03 -5.97
C ARG A 90 -8.13 -23.41 -5.00
N ALA A 91 -7.80 -23.54 -3.71
CA ALA A 91 -8.79 -23.78 -2.66
C ALA A 91 -9.78 -22.64 -2.53
N ALA A 92 -9.31 -21.37 -2.58
CA ALA A 92 -10.17 -20.18 -2.51
C ALA A 92 -11.09 -20.04 -3.73
N LEU A 93 -10.65 -20.53 -4.89
CA LEU A 93 -11.43 -20.57 -6.13
C LEU A 93 -12.31 -21.84 -6.26
N GLU A 94 -12.21 -22.77 -5.31
CA GLU A 94 -12.98 -24.04 -5.33
C GLU A 94 -12.79 -24.80 -6.65
N VAL A 95 -11.52 -24.94 -7.08
CA VAL A 95 -11.14 -25.62 -8.32
C VAL A 95 -10.21 -26.79 -8.02
N ARG A 96 -10.21 -27.81 -8.91
CA ARG A 96 -9.32 -28.96 -8.83
C ARG A 96 -7.88 -28.56 -9.23
N PRO A 97 -6.86 -29.36 -8.87
CA PRO A 97 -5.47 -29.10 -9.23
C PRO A 97 -5.24 -28.87 -10.73
N ASP A 98 -5.96 -29.60 -11.58
CA ASP A 98 -5.78 -29.59 -13.03
C ASP A 98 -6.76 -28.67 -13.77
N ASP A 99 -7.70 -28.01 -13.06
CA ASP A 99 -8.62 -27.08 -13.69
C ASP A 99 -7.85 -25.86 -14.24
N PRO A 100 -8.18 -25.41 -15.46
CA PRO A 100 -7.49 -24.29 -16.08
C PRO A 100 -7.80 -22.99 -15.35
N LEU A 101 -6.76 -22.19 -15.07
CA LEU A 101 -6.87 -20.85 -14.52
C LEU A 101 -6.20 -19.85 -15.46
N GLY A 102 -6.86 -18.70 -15.63
CA GLY A 102 -6.23 -17.53 -16.22
C GLY A 102 -5.43 -16.76 -15.16
N TYR A 103 -4.36 -16.11 -15.59
CA TYR A 103 -3.56 -15.23 -14.75
C TYR A 103 -3.31 -13.90 -15.44
N ARG A 104 -3.39 -12.81 -14.67
CA ARG A 104 -3.00 -11.46 -15.11
C ARG A 104 -2.25 -10.77 -14.00
N ARG A 105 -1.11 -10.17 -14.34
CA ARG A 105 -0.50 -9.13 -13.52
C ARG A 105 -0.70 -7.78 -14.17
N VAL A 106 -1.18 -6.81 -13.40
CA VAL A 106 -1.51 -5.47 -13.91
C VAL A 106 -1.06 -4.39 -12.95
N ARG A 107 -0.79 -3.20 -13.51
CA ARG A 107 -0.76 -1.94 -12.79
C ARG A 107 -2.04 -1.18 -13.07
N LEU A 108 -2.76 -0.81 -12.03
CA LEU A 108 -3.93 0.06 -12.15
C LEU A 108 -3.45 1.51 -12.06
N LYS A 109 -3.59 2.22 -13.17
CA LYS A 109 -3.10 3.59 -13.32
C LYS A 109 -4.25 4.59 -13.44
N CYS A 110 -4.07 5.76 -12.82
CA CYS A 110 -4.87 6.95 -13.09
C CYS A 110 -3.93 8.04 -13.63
N GLY A 111 -4.01 8.34 -14.92
CA GLY A 111 -3.00 9.13 -15.60
C GLY A 111 -1.62 8.46 -15.47
N ASP A 112 -0.63 9.21 -14.97
CA ASP A 112 0.73 8.70 -14.75
C ASP A 112 0.91 8.00 -13.40
N HIS A 113 -0.07 8.12 -12.49
CA HIS A 113 0.00 7.53 -11.14
C HIS A 113 -0.36 6.05 -11.18
N VAL A 114 0.58 5.19 -10.78
CA VAL A 114 0.32 3.77 -10.52
C VAL A 114 -0.27 3.64 -9.12
N LEU A 115 -1.58 3.45 -9.01
CA LEU A 115 -2.25 3.41 -7.71
C LEU A 115 -2.21 2.02 -7.06
N SER A 116 -2.12 0.96 -7.87
CA SER A 116 -2.08 -0.42 -7.37
C SER A 116 -1.39 -1.34 -8.39
N GLU A 117 -0.71 -2.35 -7.87
CA GLU A 117 -0.28 -3.54 -8.61
C GLU A 117 -1.14 -4.72 -8.17
N ALA A 118 -1.56 -5.56 -9.12
CA ALA A 118 -2.44 -6.67 -8.79
C ALA A 118 -2.06 -7.96 -9.52
N ASP A 119 -2.06 -9.06 -8.75
CA ASP A 119 -2.06 -10.42 -9.25
C ASP A 119 -3.49 -10.94 -9.26
N HIS A 120 -4.00 -11.34 -10.41
CA HIS A 120 -5.32 -11.94 -10.57
C HIS A 120 -5.21 -13.37 -11.08
N TRP A 121 -5.79 -14.32 -10.37
CA TRP A 121 -6.09 -15.66 -10.85
C TRP A 121 -7.60 -15.75 -11.02
N TYR A 122 -8.07 -16.25 -12.17
CA TYR A 122 -9.49 -16.33 -12.45
C TYR A 122 -9.85 -17.63 -13.16
N VAL A 123 -11.12 -18.02 -13.10
CA VAL A 123 -11.66 -19.23 -13.72
C VAL A 123 -12.31 -18.84 -15.04
N PRO A 124 -11.65 -19.04 -16.21
CA PRO A 124 -12.20 -18.62 -17.50
C PRO A 124 -13.57 -19.21 -17.82
N GLY A 125 -13.81 -20.48 -17.39
CA GLY A 125 -15.08 -21.17 -17.60
C GLY A 125 -16.27 -20.60 -16.82
N ARG A 126 -16.04 -19.69 -15.86
CA ARG A 126 -17.06 -18.97 -15.08
C ARG A 126 -17.31 -17.56 -15.59
N LEU A 127 -16.61 -17.16 -16.65
CA LEU A 127 -16.77 -15.89 -17.34
C LEU A 127 -17.38 -16.11 -18.72
N ARG A 128 -18.06 -15.10 -19.27
CA ARG A 128 -18.52 -15.12 -20.65
C ARG A 128 -17.34 -15.02 -21.62
N PRO A 129 -17.43 -15.60 -22.85
CA PRO A 129 -16.34 -15.57 -23.83
C PRO A 129 -15.83 -14.15 -24.13
N GLU A 130 -16.73 -13.19 -24.29
CA GLU A 130 -16.40 -11.79 -24.55
C GLU A 130 -15.64 -11.12 -23.41
N MET A 131 -15.90 -11.52 -22.15
CA MET A 131 -15.15 -11.04 -20.98
C MET A 131 -13.72 -11.58 -20.99
N ASN A 132 -13.55 -12.88 -21.29
CA ASN A 132 -12.23 -13.49 -21.43
C ASN A 132 -11.44 -12.79 -22.54
N LEU A 133 -12.06 -12.57 -23.70
CA LEU A 133 -11.42 -11.85 -24.80
C LEU A 133 -10.99 -10.44 -24.39
N THR A 134 -11.85 -9.68 -23.71
CA THR A 134 -11.54 -8.34 -23.19
C THR A 134 -10.34 -8.40 -22.22
N LEU A 135 -10.32 -9.36 -21.32
CA LEU A 135 -9.23 -9.55 -20.35
C LEU A 135 -7.90 -9.92 -21.03
N GLU A 136 -7.94 -10.61 -22.16
CA GLU A 136 -6.75 -11.04 -22.90
C GLU A 136 -6.19 -9.97 -23.83
N THR A 137 -7.05 -9.11 -24.40
CA THR A 137 -6.67 -8.25 -25.53
C THR A 137 -6.70 -6.76 -25.23
N SER A 138 -7.21 -6.33 -24.05
CA SER A 138 -7.37 -4.91 -23.73
C SER A 138 -6.75 -4.51 -22.37
N ASP A 139 -6.60 -3.19 -22.20
CA ASP A 139 -6.18 -2.56 -20.95
C ASP A 139 -7.36 -2.30 -20.00
N THR A 140 -8.47 -3.03 -20.22
CA THR A 140 -9.65 -2.93 -19.35
C THR A 140 -9.35 -3.59 -18.00
N PRO A 141 -9.54 -2.89 -16.86
CA PRO A 141 -9.42 -3.47 -15.53
C PRO A 141 -10.40 -4.63 -15.33
N PHE A 142 -9.99 -5.65 -14.54
CA PHE A 142 -10.78 -6.87 -14.32
C PHE A 142 -12.21 -6.55 -13.86
N GLY A 143 -12.35 -5.70 -12.82
CA GLY A 143 -13.66 -5.33 -12.29
C GLY A 143 -14.58 -4.63 -13.30
N LYS A 144 -14.02 -3.91 -14.30
CA LYS A 144 -14.81 -3.33 -15.40
C LYS A 144 -15.23 -4.39 -16.42
N ALA A 145 -14.29 -5.28 -16.80
CA ALA A 145 -14.57 -6.33 -17.78
C ALA A 145 -15.69 -7.28 -17.34
N ILE A 146 -15.85 -7.50 -16.04
CA ILE A 146 -16.85 -8.41 -15.46
C ILE A 146 -18.01 -7.69 -14.75
N ALA A 147 -18.15 -6.37 -14.89
CA ALA A 147 -19.13 -5.57 -14.15
C ALA A 147 -20.57 -6.08 -14.28
N GLU A 148 -20.95 -6.56 -15.46
CA GLU A 148 -22.29 -7.11 -15.73
C GLU A 148 -22.62 -8.39 -14.96
N LEU A 149 -21.63 -9.05 -14.35
CA LEU A 149 -21.87 -10.23 -13.50
C LEU A 149 -22.38 -9.84 -12.11
N HIS A 150 -22.40 -8.55 -11.76
CA HIS A 150 -22.81 -8.05 -10.44
C HIS A 150 -22.10 -8.79 -9.31
N PHE A 151 -20.80 -9.04 -9.50
CA PHE A 151 -19.98 -9.80 -8.57
C PHE A 151 -19.97 -9.20 -7.17
N ARG A 152 -19.68 -10.05 -6.18
CA ARG A 152 -19.45 -9.68 -4.79
C ARG A 152 -17.99 -9.87 -4.44
N ARG A 153 -17.46 -8.99 -3.62
CA ARG A 153 -16.09 -9.07 -3.09
C ARG A 153 -16.12 -9.54 -1.65
N ARG A 154 -15.35 -10.58 -1.35
CA ARG A 154 -15.06 -11.01 0.02
C ARG A 154 -13.58 -10.85 0.27
N THR A 155 -13.22 -9.88 1.09
CA THR A 155 -11.84 -9.65 1.50
C THR A 155 -11.39 -10.78 2.43
N LEU A 156 -10.26 -11.42 2.12
CA LEU A 156 -9.62 -12.46 2.91
C LEU A 156 -8.64 -11.87 3.92
N SER A 157 -7.91 -10.83 3.49
CA SER A 157 -7.01 -10.04 4.34
C SER A 157 -6.91 -8.60 3.84
N ALA A 158 -6.72 -7.68 4.78
CA ALA A 158 -6.37 -6.29 4.53
C ALA A 158 -5.25 -5.93 5.50
N ARG A 159 -4.12 -5.47 4.99
CA ARG A 159 -2.92 -5.24 5.78
C ARG A 159 -2.27 -3.92 5.40
N LEU A 160 -2.07 -3.04 6.37
CA LEU A 160 -1.18 -1.90 6.17
C LEU A 160 0.25 -2.41 6.01
N LEU A 161 0.92 -2.02 4.93
CA LEU A 161 2.34 -2.27 4.71
C LEU A 161 3.20 -1.17 5.32
N TRP A 162 2.57 -0.04 5.60
CA TRP A 162 3.18 1.13 6.20
C TRP A 162 2.19 1.85 7.10
N SER A 163 2.70 2.33 8.24
CA SER A 163 1.99 3.27 9.10
C SER A 163 2.88 4.48 9.37
N PRO A 164 2.38 5.71 9.16
CA PRO A 164 3.14 6.93 9.48
C PRO A 164 3.30 7.18 10.97
N LEU A 165 2.55 6.49 11.81
CA LEU A 165 2.61 6.54 13.27
C LEU A 165 2.85 5.13 13.83
N PRO A 166 3.54 5.00 14.98
CA PRO A 166 3.77 3.71 15.61
C PRO A 166 2.47 3.10 16.13
N ASP A 167 2.44 1.77 16.30
CA ASP A 167 1.30 1.08 16.89
C ASP A 167 1.01 1.59 18.30
N GLY A 168 -0.27 1.78 18.62
CA GLY A 168 -0.73 2.23 19.94
C GLY A 168 -0.50 3.72 20.22
N TRP A 169 -0.13 4.50 19.22
CA TRP A 169 0.08 5.95 19.34
C TRP A 169 -1.11 6.68 19.98
N GLU A 170 -2.32 6.21 19.71
CA GLU A 170 -3.59 6.79 20.20
C GLU A 170 -3.82 6.56 21.71
N MET A 171 -3.08 5.63 22.31
CA MET A 171 -3.12 5.36 23.76
C MET A 171 -2.08 6.16 24.54
N SER A 172 -1.21 6.89 23.86
CA SER A 172 -0.17 7.70 24.48
C SER A 172 -0.72 9.06 24.92
N ALA A 173 -0.35 9.52 26.10
CA ALA A 173 -0.70 10.85 26.60
C ALA A 173 0.05 11.99 25.89
N THR A 174 1.12 11.67 25.18
CA THR A 174 1.95 12.61 24.42
C THR A 174 2.14 12.09 23.00
N PRO A 175 2.29 12.99 21.99
CA PRO A 175 2.64 12.56 20.65
C PRO A 175 3.89 11.67 20.67
N PRO A 176 3.91 10.56 19.92
CA PRO A 176 5.07 9.68 19.87
C PRO A 176 6.27 10.41 19.25
N GLU A 177 7.46 10.03 19.70
CA GLU A 177 8.68 10.42 18.99
C GLU A 177 8.66 9.79 17.59
N THR A 178 8.76 10.61 16.57
CA THR A 178 8.86 10.18 15.17
C THR A 178 10.18 10.67 14.61
N GLU A 179 10.65 10.00 13.56
CA GLU A 179 11.86 10.49 12.86
C GLU A 179 11.63 11.93 12.39
N ALA A 180 12.57 12.82 12.73
CA ALA A 180 12.54 14.21 12.30
C ALA A 180 12.66 14.30 10.78
N GLY A 181 11.87 15.18 10.17
CA GLY A 181 11.95 15.48 8.73
C GLY A 181 10.64 15.24 7.99
N ALA A 182 10.68 15.51 6.69
CA ALA A 182 9.54 15.32 5.80
C ALA A 182 9.05 13.87 5.79
N LEU A 183 7.74 13.68 5.82
CA LEU A 183 7.12 12.36 5.77
C LEU A 183 7.50 11.64 4.47
N ALA A 184 8.30 10.57 4.58
CA ALA A 184 8.64 9.71 3.46
C ALA A 184 7.56 8.63 3.31
N ILE A 185 6.85 8.64 2.17
CA ILE A 185 5.86 7.62 1.83
C ILE A 185 6.59 6.52 1.05
N PRO A 186 6.55 5.25 1.51
CA PRO A 186 7.23 4.16 0.82
C PRO A 186 6.49 3.77 -0.48
N PRO A 187 7.12 2.96 -1.34
CA PRO A 187 6.51 2.50 -2.59
C PRO A 187 5.18 1.78 -2.41
N TYR A 188 5.00 1.02 -1.32
CA TYR A 188 3.79 0.25 -1.04
C TYR A 188 3.27 0.55 0.36
N VAL A 189 1.96 0.78 0.48
CA VAL A 189 1.33 1.27 1.72
C VAL A 189 0.23 0.37 2.26
N LEU A 190 -0.42 -0.43 1.39
CA LEU A 190 -1.57 -1.26 1.76
C LEU A 190 -1.61 -2.49 0.86
N GLU A 191 -2.07 -3.63 1.38
CA GLU A 191 -2.31 -4.85 0.60
C GLU A 191 -3.66 -5.45 0.96
N HIS A 192 -4.43 -5.81 -0.06
CA HIS A 192 -5.66 -6.60 0.07
C HIS A 192 -5.56 -7.91 -0.68
N ARG A 193 -6.08 -8.97 -0.07
CA ARG A 193 -6.38 -10.23 -0.74
C ARG A 193 -7.87 -10.46 -0.70
N ALA A 194 -8.47 -10.78 -1.84
CA ALA A 194 -9.92 -10.95 -1.92
C ALA A 194 -10.32 -12.01 -2.94
N VAL A 195 -11.50 -12.61 -2.73
CA VAL A 195 -12.19 -13.45 -3.70
C VAL A 195 -13.38 -12.68 -4.25
N LEU A 196 -13.51 -12.69 -5.57
CA LEU A 196 -14.68 -12.19 -6.27
C LEU A 196 -15.56 -13.39 -6.61
N SER A 197 -16.86 -13.27 -6.35
CA SER A 197 -17.84 -14.34 -6.57
C SER A 197 -19.07 -13.82 -7.30
N LEU A 198 -19.74 -14.69 -8.04
CA LEU A 198 -21.08 -14.42 -8.56
C LEU A 198 -22.09 -14.19 -7.42
N PRO A 199 -23.25 -13.57 -7.68
CA PRO A 199 -24.29 -13.39 -6.66
C PRO A 199 -24.73 -14.69 -5.97
N GLY A 200 -24.60 -15.83 -6.65
CA GLY A 200 -24.87 -17.17 -6.10
C GLY A 200 -23.77 -17.72 -5.20
N GLY A 201 -22.66 -17.01 -5.03
CA GLY A 201 -21.54 -17.40 -4.16
C GLY A 201 -20.41 -18.13 -4.88
N GLU A 202 -20.57 -18.52 -6.16
CA GLU A 202 -19.53 -19.21 -6.94
C GLU A 202 -18.32 -18.27 -7.14
N PRO A 203 -17.09 -18.65 -6.68
CA PRO A 203 -15.91 -17.81 -6.84
C PRO A 203 -15.47 -17.77 -8.30
N ILE A 204 -15.15 -16.59 -8.81
CA ILE A 204 -14.70 -16.37 -10.20
C ILE A 204 -13.27 -15.90 -10.31
N SER A 205 -12.76 -15.21 -9.29
CA SER A 205 -11.38 -14.71 -9.26
C SER A 205 -10.88 -14.57 -7.84
N GLU A 206 -9.59 -14.81 -7.63
CA GLU A 206 -8.84 -14.34 -6.48
C GLU A 206 -7.87 -13.26 -6.92
N VAL A 207 -7.75 -12.21 -6.12
CA VAL A 207 -6.87 -11.08 -6.38
C VAL A 207 -6.03 -10.77 -5.15
N VAL A 208 -4.74 -10.46 -5.38
CA VAL A 208 -3.86 -9.80 -4.43
C VAL A 208 -3.55 -8.42 -4.98
N GLU A 209 -3.97 -7.37 -4.30
CA GLU A 209 -3.80 -5.97 -4.69
C GLU A 209 -2.87 -5.29 -3.71
N THR A 210 -1.75 -4.76 -4.22
CA THR A 210 -0.79 -3.97 -3.44
C THR A 210 -0.89 -2.52 -3.88
N TYR A 211 -1.37 -1.65 -2.99
CA TYR A 211 -1.55 -0.23 -3.24
C TYR A 211 -0.25 0.51 -2.98
N THR A 212 0.09 1.40 -3.90
CA THR A 212 1.34 2.15 -3.87
C THR A 212 1.21 3.45 -3.07
N GLY A 213 2.36 4.08 -2.77
CA GLY A 213 2.39 5.42 -2.17
C GLY A 213 1.74 6.50 -3.03
N GLU A 214 1.58 6.26 -4.34
CA GLU A 214 0.94 7.18 -5.28
C GLU A 214 -0.55 7.44 -4.96
N VAL A 215 -1.20 6.59 -4.18
CA VAL A 215 -2.56 6.87 -3.67
C VAL A 215 -2.62 8.10 -2.77
N LEU A 216 -1.46 8.58 -2.29
CA LEU A 216 -1.31 9.78 -1.47
C LEU A 216 -0.56 10.91 -2.20
N ALA A 217 -0.33 10.81 -3.53
CA ALA A 217 0.43 11.77 -4.33
C ALA A 217 -0.36 13.05 -4.65
N PHE A 218 -0.99 13.65 -3.65
CA PHE A 218 -1.69 14.93 -3.73
C PHE A 218 -1.36 15.80 -2.52
N PRO A 219 -1.55 17.13 -2.60
CA PRO A 219 -1.27 18.02 -1.48
C PRO A 219 -2.06 17.65 -0.23
N SER A 220 -1.35 17.44 0.88
CA SER A 220 -2.00 17.20 2.18
C SER A 220 -2.82 18.43 2.59
N PRO A 221 -4.04 18.24 3.16
CA PRO A 221 -4.85 19.34 3.67
C PRO A 221 -4.20 20.09 4.85
N VAL A 222 -3.18 19.49 5.47
CA VAL A 222 -2.43 20.06 6.63
C VAL A 222 -1.18 20.83 6.18
N ALA A 223 -0.77 20.73 4.92
CA ALA A 223 0.44 21.38 4.37
C ALA A 223 0.20 22.81 3.84
N ARG A 224 -0.80 23.53 4.38
CA ARG A 224 -1.10 24.91 3.98
C ARG A 224 -0.78 25.91 5.07
#